data_fbbfe95a330502c1c7af404d0939fe38
#
_entry.id   fbbfe95a330502c1c7af404d0939fe38
#
_cell.length_a   1.000
_cell.length_b   1.000
_cell.length_c   1.000
_cell.angle_alpha   90.00
_cell.angle_beta   90.00
_cell.angle_gamma   90.00
#
_symmetry.space_group_name_H-M   'P 1'
#
loop_
_entity.id
_entity.type
_entity.pdbx_description
1 polymer ?
#
loop_
_entity_poly.entity_id
_entity_poly.type
_entity_poly.pdbx_seq_one_letter_code
_entity_poly.pdbx_strand_id
1 'polypeptide(L)'
;MLMNTHEGRLAALRRELKSRGLDGFVVPLTDEHMSEYVGAYAQRLAWLTGFGGSAGTAVVLADEALEPAAAIFIDGRYTLQVRDQVDGRLYAYEDVPATSVAKWLGEHAPEGGRIGYDPWLHGKTWVAAATKALAERKAELVATESAPIDAIWSERPAPSPAPALVHDDRHAGQTSEAKRAAVAEWLAGKQLDAAVIAALDSIAWLLNIRGSDVDRTPVVLSFVVAHADGTADLFIDPVKVTPELQRRLGNAVRIVPREGFEAALAALAGKRVAVDPESAVQAIFSALAAAGAEVVEERAPTVLPKACKNPVEQAGHRAAQARDGAAEVRFLHWLSGAAPGGAVDELSAAEKLHAFRRETGELRDLSFDTISGSGPNGAVVHYRA
;
A
#
# COMPACT_ATOMS: atom_id res chain seq x y z
N MET A 1 -8.87 -25.05 16.76
CA MET A 1 -9.44 -25.51 15.49
C MET A 1 -10.27 -24.45 14.75
N LEU A 2 -11.05 -23.60 15.43
CA LEU A 2 -11.93 -22.58 14.80
C LEU A 2 -11.18 -21.39 14.14
N MET A 3 -9.96 -21.06 14.56
CA MET A 3 -9.17 -19.92 14.02
C MET A 3 -8.62 -20.14 12.59
N ASN A 4 -8.72 -21.33 12.04
CA ASN A 4 -8.20 -21.63 10.69
C ASN A 4 -9.25 -21.39 9.58
N THR A 5 -10.46 -20.96 9.91
CA THR A 5 -11.52 -20.63 8.95
C THR A 5 -11.81 -19.12 8.99
N HIS A 6 -12.28 -18.53 7.90
CA HIS A 6 -12.68 -17.12 7.86
C HIS A 6 -13.83 -16.81 8.84
N GLU A 7 -14.77 -17.74 9.02
CA GLU A 7 -15.82 -17.64 10.05
C GLU A 7 -15.22 -17.56 11.46
N GLY A 8 -14.26 -18.43 11.77
CA GLY A 8 -13.56 -18.43 13.06
C GLY A 8 -12.77 -17.14 13.32
N ARG A 9 -12.11 -16.60 12.28
CA ARG A 9 -11.39 -15.31 12.33
C ARG A 9 -12.34 -14.15 12.53
N LEU A 10 -13.48 -14.12 11.83
CA LEU A 10 -14.54 -13.12 12.00
C LEU A 10 -15.11 -13.15 13.42
N ALA A 11 -15.43 -14.34 13.95
CA ALA A 11 -15.89 -14.48 15.32
C ALA A 11 -14.83 -14.08 16.37
N ALA A 12 -13.55 -14.32 16.09
CA ALA A 12 -12.45 -13.86 16.95
C ALA A 12 -12.34 -12.35 16.93
N LEU A 13 -12.44 -11.71 15.76
CA LEU A 13 -12.41 -10.26 15.64
C LEU A 13 -13.59 -9.62 16.43
N ARG A 14 -14.79 -10.15 16.31
CA ARG A 14 -15.95 -9.66 17.08
C ARG A 14 -15.73 -9.73 18.59
N ARG A 15 -15.11 -10.82 19.08
CA ARG A 15 -14.75 -10.92 20.52
C ARG A 15 -13.73 -9.86 20.91
N GLU A 16 -12.72 -9.65 20.09
CA GLU A 16 -11.69 -8.64 20.33
C GLU A 16 -12.29 -7.23 20.32
N LEU A 17 -13.20 -6.92 19.39
CA LEU A 17 -13.92 -5.65 19.37
C LEU A 17 -14.71 -5.42 20.65
N LYS A 18 -15.49 -6.41 21.09
CA LYS A 18 -16.25 -6.35 22.35
C LYS A 18 -15.32 -6.13 23.55
N SER A 19 -14.16 -6.78 23.60
CA SER A 19 -13.19 -6.60 24.69
C SER A 19 -12.62 -5.19 24.75
N ARG A 20 -12.52 -4.49 23.61
CA ARG A 20 -12.06 -3.09 23.49
C ARG A 20 -13.20 -2.06 23.61
N GLY A 21 -14.43 -2.50 23.82
CA GLY A 21 -15.60 -1.62 23.84
C GLY A 21 -15.87 -0.94 22.49
N LEU A 22 -15.63 -1.65 21.40
CA LEU A 22 -15.91 -1.20 20.04
C LEU A 22 -17.11 -1.95 19.47
N ASP A 23 -18.00 -1.23 18.80
CA ASP A 23 -19.19 -1.77 18.15
C ASP A 23 -18.97 -2.17 16.71
N GLY A 24 -17.80 -1.81 16.14
CA GLY A 24 -17.37 -2.23 14.82
C GLY A 24 -15.93 -1.82 14.53
N PHE A 25 -15.40 -2.32 13.42
CA PHE A 25 -14.06 -1.99 12.95
C PHE A 25 -13.95 -2.04 11.43
N VAL A 26 -13.12 -1.15 10.86
CA VAL A 26 -12.85 -1.09 9.42
C VAL A 26 -11.49 -1.69 9.15
N VAL A 27 -11.44 -2.68 8.25
CA VAL A 27 -10.23 -3.38 7.83
C VAL A 27 -9.96 -3.07 6.36
N PRO A 28 -9.09 -2.12 6.03
CA PRO A 28 -8.73 -1.83 4.65
C PRO A 28 -7.68 -2.82 4.13
N LEU A 29 -7.49 -2.81 2.81
CA LEU A 29 -6.38 -3.53 2.17
C LEU A 29 -5.04 -2.82 2.40
N THR A 30 -5.05 -1.49 2.47
CA THR A 30 -3.87 -0.63 2.54
C THR A 30 -2.98 -0.90 3.75
N ASP A 31 -1.71 -0.52 3.61
CA ASP A 31 -0.72 -0.46 4.67
C ASP A 31 -0.47 0.99 5.16
N GLU A 32 0.55 1.19 5.98
CA GLU A 32 0.98 2.49 6.52
C GLU A 32 1.52 3.47 5.47
N HIS A 33 1.65 3.03 4.23
CA HIS A 33 2.10 3.83 3.08
C HIS A 33 0.98 4.08 2.06
N MET A 34 -0.26 3.68 2.37
CA MET A 34 -1.41 3.73 1.46
C MET A 34 -1.15 2.96 0.15
N SER A 35 -0.38 1.87 0.23
CA SER A 35 -0.01 1.05 -0.93
C SER A 35 -1.21 0.25 -1.46
N GLU A 36 -1.30 0.09 -2.79
CA GLU A 36 -2.26 -0.81 -3.44
C GLU A 36 -1.81 -2.28 -3.29
N TYR A 37 -0.51 -2.54 -3.46
CA TYR A 37 0.10 -3.84 -3.23
C TYR A 37 0.88 -3.79 -1.93
N VAL A 38 0.58 -4.70 -1.03
CA VAL A 38 1.13 -4.71 0.33
C VAL A 38 1.91 -6.00 0.61
N GLY A 39 2.91 -5.91 1.46
CA GLY A 39 3.67 -7.09 1.89
C GLY A 39 2.81 -8.08 2.69
N ALA A 40 3.29 -9.32 2.81
CA ALA A 40 2.57 -10.39 3.50
C ALA A 40 2.13 -10.02 4.94
N TYR A 41 2.92 -9.20 5.64
CA TYR A 41 2.61 -8.72 6.99
C TYR A 41 1.36 -7.82 7.06
N ALA A 42 0.97 -7.21 5.96
CA ALA A 42 -0.13 -6.26 5.87
C ALA A 42 -1.40 -6.83 5.20
N GLN A 43 -1.40 -8.10 4.81
CA GLN A 43 -2.52 -8.79 4.13
C GLN A 43 -3.72 -9.06 5.08
N ARG A 44 -4.11 -8.06 5.86
CA ARG A 44 -5.17 -8.16 6.89
C ARG A 44 -6.53 -8.53 6.29
N LEU A 45 -6.90 -7.86 5.18
CA LEU A 45 -8.15 -8.11 4.49
C LEU A 45 -8.22 -9.55 3.96
N ALA A 46 -7.18 -9.98 3.27
CA ALA A 46 -7.10 -11.34 2.73
C ALA A 46 -7.11 -12.40 3.85
N TRP A 47 -6.38 -12.18 4.93
CA TRP A 47 -6.40 -13.07 6.08
C TRP A 47 -7.78 -13.18 6.71
N LEU A 48 -8.49 -12.06 6.87
CA LEU A 48 -9.81 -12.05 7.50
C LEU A 48 -10.89 -12.69 6.61
N THR A 49 -10.91 -12.35 5.32
CA THR A 49 -12.04 -12.63 4.42
C THR A 49 -11.77 -13.69 3.36
N GLY A 50 -10.50 -13.96 3.03
CA GLY A 50 -10.08 -14.77 1.88
C GLY A 50 -9.95 -13.99 0.59
N PHE A 51 -10.31 -12.70 0.56
CA PHE A 51 -10.26 -11.87 -0.64
C PHE A 51 -8.83 -11.48 -1.02
N GLY A 52 -8.39 -11.93 -2.19
CA GLY A 52 -7.03 -11.70 -2.72
C GLY A 52 -6.94 -10.62 -3.81
N GLY A 53 -7.96 -9.80 -4.02
CA GLY A 53 -7.92 -8.67 -4.96
C GLY A 53 -7.07 -7.49 -4.45
N SER A 54 -6.72 -6.55 -5.35
CA SER A 54 -5.87 -5.39 -5.03
C SER A 54 -6.65 -4.13 -4.59
N ALA A 55 -7.98 -4.22 -4.48
CA ALA A 55 -8.81 -3.13 -3.97
C ALA A 55 -9.97 -3.70 -3.16
N GLY A 56 -10.02 -3.37 -1.90
CA GLY A 56 -11.08 -3.83 -1.01
C GLY A 56 -10.97 -3.30 0.40
N THR A 57 -12.10 -3.33 1.10
CA THR A 57 -12.20 -2.98 2.52
C THR A 57 -13.29 -3.84 3.15
N ALA A 58 -13.09 -4.34 4.35
CA ALA A 58 -14.15 -4.98 5.12
C ALA A 58 -14.58 -4.09 6.29
N VAL A 59 -15.88 -4.10 6.59
CA VAL A 59 -16.43 -3.57 7.83
C VAL A 59 -17.01 -4.73 8.61
N VAL A 60 -16.72 -4.79 9.89
CA VAL A 60 -17.23 -5.82 10.81
C VAL A 60 -17.90 -5.13 11.99
N LEU A 61 -19.18 -5.40 12.19
CA LEU A 61 -19.91 -5.01 13.40
C LEU A 61 -19.74 -6.08 14.49
N ALA A 62 -19.62 -5.65 15.74
CA ALA A 62 -19.38 -6.54 16.88
C ALA A 62 -20.63 -7.36 17.25
N ASP A 63 -21.82 -6.82 16.98
CA ASP A 63 -23.09 -7.53 17.15
C ASP A 63 -23.44 -8.29 15.88
N GLU A 64 -23.42 -9.61 15.97
CA GLU A 64 -23.74 -10.52 14.86
C GLU A 64 -25.24 -10.65 14.57
N ALA A 65 -26.11 -10.12 15.45
CA ALA A 65 -27.55 -10.10 15.22
C ALA A 65 -27.99 -8.96 14.27
N LEU A 66 -27.09 -8.03 13.95
CA LEU A 66 -27.35 -6.99 12.96
C LEU A 66 -27.33 -7.58 11.53
N GLU A 67 -28.17 -7.02 10.65
CA GLU A 67 -28.23 -7.43 9.24
C GLU A 67 -28.09 -6.20 8.34
N PRO A 68 -26.96 -6.11 7.58
CA PRO A 68 -25.78 -6.98 7.58
C PRO A 68 -24.83 -6.68 8.77
N ALA A 69 -24.28 -7.74 9.39
CA ALA A 69 -23.31 -7.61 10.48
C ALA A 69 -21.86 -7.50 10.01
N ALA A 70 -21.59 -7.71 8.74
CA ALA A 70 -20.32 -7.46 8.09
C ALA A 70 -20.52 -7.24 6.59
N ALA A 71 -19.66 -6.43 5.98
CA ALA A 71 -19.66 -6.18 4.55
C ALA A 71 -18.24 -6.14 4.01
N ILE A 72 -18.05 -6.54 2.74
CA ILE A 72 -16.84 -6.34 1.97
C ILE A 72 -17.12 -5.44 0.78
N PHE A 73 -16.32 -4.41 0.63
CA PHE A 73 -16.40 -3.41 -0.42
C PHE A 73 -15.36 -3.68 -1.47
N ILE A 74 -15.79 -3.83 -2.72
CA ILE A 74 -14.91 -4.09 -3.88
C ILE A 74 -15.32 -3.18 -5.04
N ASP A 75 -14.43 -2.99 -5.99
CA ASP A 75 -14.79 -2.32 -7.24
C ASP A 75 -15.18 -3.31 -8.35
N GLY A 76 -15.63 -2.77 -9.49
CA GLY A 76 -16.17 -3.55 -10.59
C GLY A 76 -15.22 -4.60 -11.19
N ARG A 77 -13.91 -4.54 -10.89
CA ARG A 77 -12.93 -5.54 -11.34
C ARG A 77 -13.09 -6.88 -10.62
N TYR A 78 -13.68 -6.87 -9.43
CA TYR A 78 -13.70 -8.01 -8.49
C TYR A 78 -15.08 -8.59 -8.23
N THR A 79 -16.11 -8.21 -8.99
CA THR A 79 -17.50 -8.65 -8.77
C THR A 79 -17.70 -10.16 -8.90
N LEU A 80 -16.93 -10.84 -9.73
CA LEU A 80 -16.92 -12.30 -9.82
C LEU A 80 -16.02 -12.92 -8.76
N GLN A 81 -14.79 -12.43 -8.64
CA GLN A 81 -13.77 -12.97 -7.74
C GLN A 81 -14.22 -12.96 -6.27
N VAL A 82 -14.89 -11.90 -5.80
CA VAL A 82 -15.36 -11.83 -4.41
C VAL A 82 -16.35 -12.95 -4.09
N ARG A 83 -17.18 -13.35 -5.04
CA ARG A 83 -18.19 -14.42 -4.86
C ARG A 83 -17.55 -15.82 -4.77
N ASP A 84 -16.40 -15.98 -5.41
CA ASP A 84 -15.64 -17.24 -5.37
C ASP A 84 -14.77 -17.34 -4.11
N GLN A 85 -14.27 -16.22 -3.59
CA GLN A 85 -13.29 -16.19 -2.52
C GLN A 85 -13.87 -15.89 -1.14
N VAL A 86 -14.95 -15.14 -1.05
CA VAL A 86 -15.55 -14.69 0.20
C VAL A 86 -16.91 -15.34 0.41
N ASP A 87 -17.13 -15.89 1.59
CA ASP A 87 -18.43 -16.51 1.93
C ASP A 87 -19.52 -15.45 2.09
N GLY A 88 -20.47 -15.41 1.18
CA GLY A 88 -21.62 -14.50 1.21
C GLY A 88 -22.59 -14.68 2.36
N ARG A 89 -22.45 -15.74 3.17
CA ARG A 89 -23.18 -15.91 4.44
C ARG A 89 -22.58 -15.08 5.56
N LEU A 90 -21.28 -14.73 5.43
CA LEU A 90 -20.52 -14.00 6.44
C LEU A 90 -20.44 -12.50 6.12
N TYR A 91 -20.41 -12.13 4.84
CA TYR A 91 -20.23 -10.76 4.38
C TYR A 91 -21.24 -10.39 3.30
N ALA A 92 -21.90 -9.23 3.46
CA ALA A 92 -22.57 -8.58 2.35
C ALA A 92 -21.53 -8.07 1.34
N TYR A 93 -21.82 -8.19 0.03
CA TYR A 93 -20.95 -7.66 -1.03
C TYR A 93 -21.45 -6.28 -1.44
N GLU A 94 -20.58 -5.28 -1.28
CA GLU A 94 -20.88 -3.89 -1.62
C GLU A 94 -20.00 -3.44 -2.79
N ASP A 95 -20.60 -2.76 -3.75
CA ASP A 95 -19.93 -2.31 -4.96
C ASP A 95 -19.54 -0.83 -4.86
N VAL A 96 -18.28 -0.52 -4.96
CA VAL A 96 -17.74 0.84 -4.98
C VAL A 96 -17.65 1.31 -6.45
N PRO A 97 -18.14 2.50 -6.81
CA PRO A 97 -18.51 3.63 -5.94
C PRO A 97 -19.99 3.72 -5.55
N ALA A 98 -20.85 2.78 -5.92
CA ALA A 98 -22.29 2.86 -5.64
C ALA A 98 -22.55 2.96 -4.13
N THR A 99 -21.85 2.17 -3.32
CA THR A 99 -21.89 2.22 -1.86
C THR A 99 -20.49 2.42 -1.30
N SER A 100 -20.15 3.61 -0.82
CA SER A 100 -18.89 3.84 -0.12
C SER A 100 -18.94 3.29 1.30
N VAL A 101 -17.77 2.93 1.87
CA VAL A 101 -17.66 2.50 3.28
C VAL A 101 -18.29 3.53 4.24
N ALA A 102 -18.03 4.82 4.03
CA ALA A 102 -18.58 5.89 4.86
C ALA A 102 -20.12 5.93 4.80
N LYS A 103 -20.71 5.80 3.60
CA LYS A 103 -22.16 5.75 3.42
C LYS A 103 -22.74 4.55 4.15
N TRP A 104 -22.17 3.38 3.96
CA TRP A 104 -22.64 2.15 4.62
C TRP A 104 -22.59 2.27 6.16
N LEU A 105 -21.51 2.84 6.70
CA LEU A 105 -21.40 3.10 8.14
C LEU A 105 -22.50 4.04 8.63
N GLY A 106 -22.84 5.09 7.88
CA GLY A 106 -23.95 5.99 8.19
C GLY A 106 -25.32 5.29 8.16
N GLU A 107 -25.48 4.19 7.44
CA GLU A 107 -26.72 3.42 7.32
C GLU A 107 -26.82 2.27 8.33
N HIS A 108 -25.70 1.62 8.69
CA HIS A 108 -25.71 0.34 9.42
C HIS A 108 -25.01 0.38 10.79
N ALA A 109 -24.17 1.39 11.07
CA ALA A 109 -23.55 1.48 12.40
C ALA A 109 -24.61 1.58 13.50
N PRO A 110 -24.42 0.94 14.67
CA PRO A 110 -25.34 1.09 15.81
C PRO A 110 -25.50 2.56 16.21
N GLU A 111 -26.71 2.96 16.61
CA GLU A 111 -26.92 4.32 17.11
C GLU A 111 -26.10 4.56 18.39
N GLY A 112 -25.32 5.63 18.42
CA GLY A 112 -24.40 5.92 19.52
C GLY A 112 -23.19 5.00 19.57
N GLY A 113 -22.97 4.15 18.54
CA GLY A 113 -21.92 3.13 18.51
C GLY A 113 -20.52 3.72 18.31
N ARG A 114 -19.51 2.92 18.65
CA ARG A 114 -18.09 3.24 18.54
C ARG A 114 -17.44 2.38 17.47
N ILE A 115 -17.18 2.98 16.30
CA ILE A 115 -16.55 2.28 15.15
C ILE A 115 -15.04 2.54 15.17
N GLY A 116 -14.26 1.50 15.40
CA GLY A 116 -12.81 1.59 15.43
C GLY A 116 -12.19 1.65 14.03
N TYR A 117 -11.07 2.33 13.93
CA TYR A 117 -10.18 2.28 12.77
C TYR A 117 -8.72 2.42 13.22
N ASP A 118 -7.79 1.89 12.43
CA ASP A 118 -6.36 2.09 12.67
C ASP A 118 -5.90 3.34 11.89
N PRO A 119 -5.44 4.41 12.58
CA PRO A 119 -5.01 5.64 11.92
C PRO A 119 -3.76 5.47 11.04
N TRP A 120 -3.00 4.38 11.18
CA TRP A 120 -1.89 4.02 10.31
C TRP A 120 -2.33 3.35 8.99
N LEU A 121 -3.60 3.00 8.85
CA LEU A 121 -4.10 2.30 7.66
C LEU A 121 -5.12 3.12 6.86
N HIS A 122 -5.42 4.35 7.26
CA HIS A 122 -6.46 5.17 6.65
C HIS A 122 -5.99 6.60 6.37
N GLY A 123 -6.34 7.11 5.19
CA GLY A 123 -6.06 8.49 4.81
C GLY A 123 -7.02 9.49 5.45
N LYS A 124 -6.59 10.73 5.58
CA LYS A 124 -7.31 11.84 6.23
C LYS A 124 -8.70 12.07 5.62
N THR A 125 -8.80 12.05 4.29
CA THR A 125 -10.06 12.27 3.57
C THR A 125 -11.10 11.23 3.92
N TRP A 126 -10.70 9.95 3.99
CA TRP A 126 -11.58 8.87 4.40
C TRP A 126 -12.06 9.04 5.84
N VAL A 127 -11.14 9.38 6.76
CA VAL A 127 -11.48 9.61 8.18
C VAL A 127 -12.53 10.72 8.32
N ALA A 128 -12.35 11.83 7.61
CA ALA A 128 -13.29 12.94 7.62
C ALA A 128 -14.69 12.53 7.10
N ALA A 129 -14.73 11.76 6.00
CA ALA A 129 -15.97 11.27 5.41
C ALA A 129 -16.71 10.29 6.35
N ALA A 130 -15.99 9.33 6.95
CA ALA A 130 -16.54 8.36 7.88
C ALA A 130 -17.05 9.03 9.17
N THR A 131 -16.28 9.98 9.73
CA THR A 131 -16.71 10.76 10.90
C THR A 131 -17.99 11.51 10.63
N LYS A 132 -18.11 12.17 9.47
CA LYS A 132 -19.32 12.89 9.08
C LYS A 132 -20.53 11.95 8.96
N ALA A 133 -20.36 10.81 8.30
CA ALA A 133 -21.44 9.85 8.11
C ALA A 133 -21.93 9.24 9.43
N LEU A 134 -21.01 8.88 10.33
CA LEU A 134 -21.35 8.32 11.64
C LEU A 134 -22.09 9.31 12.55
N ALA A 135 -21.79 10.61 12.42
CA ALA A 135 -22.49 11.65 13.21
C ALA A 135 -24.00 11.65 12.98
N GLU A 136 -24.51 11.24 11.80
CA GLU A 136 -25.93 11.13 11.50
C GLU A 136 -26.63 10.07 12.37
N ARG A 137 -25.87 9.09 12.86
CA ARG A 137 -26.33 8.05 13.80
C ARG A 137 -25.90 8.31 15.24
N LYS A 138 -25.38 9.49 15.55
CA LYS A 138 -24.77 9.83 16.86
C LYS A 138 -23.65 8.86 17.25
N ALA A 139 -23.10 8.13 16.28
CA ALA A 139 -21.98 7.21 16.44
C ALA A 139 -20.65 7.96 16.25
N GLU A 140 -19.57 7.40 16.78
CA GLU A 140 -18.24 7.99 16.67
C GLU A 140 -17.25 7.09 15.93
N LEU A 141 -16.29 7.70 15.21
CA LEU A 141 -15.15 7.02 14.65
C LEU A 141 -13.98 7.11 15.65
N VAL A 142 -13.51 5.95 16.12
CA VAL A 142 -12.51 5.85 17.20
C VAL A 142 -11.18 5.38 16.65
N ALA A 143 -10.13 6.22 16.75
CA ALA A 143 -8.77 5.81 16.44
C ALA A 143 -8.28 4.80 17.49
N THR A 144 -7.79 3.65 17.04
CA THR A 144 -7.25 2.62 17.93
C THR A 144 -5.72 2.71 17.99
N GLU A 145 -5.13 2.41 19.15
CA GLU A 145 -3.67 2.37 19.32
C GLU A 145 -3.01 1.24 18.50
N SER A 146 -3.75 0.17 18.27
CA SER A 146 -3.34 -0.96 17.45
C SER A 146 -4.56 -1.60 16.79
N ALA A 147 -4.38 -2.12 15.58
CA ALA A 147 -5.47 -2.81 14.87
C ALA A 147 -5.91 -4.05 15.66
N PRO A 148 -7.21 -4.20 16.00
CA PRO A 148 -7.75 -5.38 16.69
C PRO A 148 -7.46 -6.68 15.95
N ILE A 149 -7.42 -6.64 14.63
CA ILE A 149 -7.11 -7.80 13.79
C ILE A 149 -5.67 -8.30 14.02
N ASP A 150 -4.72 -7.41 14.27
CA ASP A 150 -3.33 -7.78 14.51
C ASP A 150 -3.16 -8.56 15.84
N ALA A 151 -4.01 -8.27 16.83
CA ALA A 151 -4.01 -8.97 18.12
C ALA A 151 -4.46 -10.43 18.02
N ILE A 152 -5.30 -10.74 17.03
CA ILE A 152 -5.84 -12.10 16.83
C ILE A 152 -5.11 -12.88 15.73
N TRP A 153 -4.25 -12.23 14.95
CA TRP A 153 -3.48 -12.88 13.89
C TRP A 153 -2.13 -13.39 14.41
N SER A 154 -2.17 -14.49 15.15
CA SER A 154 -1.00 -15.07 15.83
C SER A 154 0.15 -15.47 14.88
N GLU A 155 -0.18 -15.86 13.64
CA GLU A 155 0.79 -16.29 12.62
C GLU A 155 1.10 -15.18 11.61
N ARG A 156 0.88 -13.92 12.01
CA ARG A 156 1.15 -12.78 11.14
C ARG A 156 2.63 -12.77 10.73
N PRO A 157 2.92 -12.74 9.42
CA PRO A 157 4.30 -12.64 8.94
C PRO A 157 4.96 -11.35 9.44
N ALA A 158 6.27 -11.41 9.66
CA ALA A 158 7.05 -10.19 9.85
C ALA A 158 7.22 -9.43 8.51
N PRO A 159 7.45 -8.10 8.54
CA PRO A 159 7.90 -7.38 7.36
C PRO A 159 9.17 -8.00 6.77
N SER A 160 9.35 -7.86 5.45
CA SER A 160 10.52 -8.39 4.75
C SER A 160 11.82 -7.83 5.34
N PRO A 161 12.83 -8.66 5.65
CA PRO A 161 14.15 -8.22 6.06
C PRO A 161 15.09 -7.94 4.88
N ALA A 162 14.58 -7.97 3.65
CA ALA A 162 15.39 -7.81 2.44
C ALA A 162 16.16 -6.48 2.43
N PRO A 163 17.43 -6.47 2.00
CA PRO A 163 18.25 -5.27 2.03
C PRO A 163 17.74 -4.21 1.06
N ALA A 164 17.88 -2.95 1.44
CA ALA A 164 17.72 -1.84 0.53
C ALA A 164 18.92 -1.76 -0.43
N LEU A 165 18.60 -1.65 -1.72
CA LEU A 165 19.58 -1.66 -2.81
C LEU A 165 19.79 -0.24 -3.35
N VAL A 166 21.03 0.06 -3.74
CA VAL A 166 21.35 1.30 -4.44
C VAL A 166 20.85 1.23 -5.89
N HIS A 167 20.11 2.23 -6.32
CA HIS A 167 19.77 2.45 -7.73
C HIS A 167 20.79 3.42 -8.35
N ASP A 168 21.64 2.89 -9.19
CA ASP A 168 22.76 3.63 -9.77
C ASP A 168 22.31 4.84 -10.59
N ASP A 169 23.02 5.96 -10.47
CA ASP A 169 22.70 7.21 -11.18
C ASP A 169 22.78 7.06 -12.70
N ARG A 170 23.54 6.09 -13.22
CA ARG A 170 23.55 5.75 -14.67
C ARG A 170 22.17 5.30 -15.18
N HIS A 171 21.31 4.80 -14.29
CA HIS A 171 19.93 4.42 -14.60
C HIS A 171 18.91 5.48 -14.14
N ALA A 172 19.20 6.15 -13.02
CA ALA A 172 18.36 7.22 -12.50
C ALA A 172 18.47 8.54 -13.27
N GLY A 173 19.61 8.78 -13.93
CA GLY A 173 19.90 10.00 -14.72
C GLY A 173 20.03 11.27 -13.89
N GLN A 174 19.85 11.20 -12.59
CA GLN A 174 19.97 12.30 -11.63
C GLN A 174 20.36 11.75 -10.27
N THR A 175 21.28 12.42 -9.58
CA THR A 175 21.70 12.01 -8.23
C THR A 175 20.64 12.28 -7.17
N SER A 176 20.66 11.54 -6.08
CA SER A 176 19.80 11.81 -4.91
C SER A 176 20.03 13.22 -4.33
N GLU A 177 21.28 13.69 -4.35
CA GLU A 177 21.64 15.04 -3.91
C GLU A 177 20.89 16.12 -4.72
N ALA A 178 20.93 16.02 -6.07
CA ALA A 178 20.24 16.97 -6.94
C ALA A 178 18.72 16.94 -6.73
N LYS A 179 18.14 15.75 -6.52
CA LYS A 179 16.70 15.60 -6.22
C LYS A 179 16.33 16.22 -4.88
N ARG A 180 17.13 16.02 -3.83
CA ARG A 180 16.92 16.62 -2.51
C ARG A 180 17.10 18.16 -2.55
N ALA A 181 18.07 18.66 -3.31
CA ALA A 181 18.23 20.09 -3.52
C ALA A 181 16.98 20.72 -4.16
N ALA A 182 16.39 20.08 -5.17
CA ALA A 182 15.14 20.56 -5.78
C ALA A 182 13.96 20.54 -4.79
N VAL A 183 13.89 19.55 -3.90
CA VAL A 183 12.89 19.53 -2.82
C VAL A 183 13.13 20.68 -1.83
N ALA A 184 14.38 20.94 -1.46
CA ALA A 184 14.73 22.06 -0.58
C ALA A 184 14.37 23.43 -1.19
N GLU A 185 14.61 23.62 -2.48
CA GLU A 185 14.16 24.84 -3.20
C GLU A 185 12.65 24.99 -3.19
N TRP A 186 11.92 23.88 -3.40
CA TRP A 186 10.46 23.89 -3.33
C TRP A 186 9.96 24.26 -1.92
N LEU A 187 10.57 23.68 -0.86
CA LEU A 187 10.25 24.01 0.52
C LEU A 187 10.51 25.49 0.82
N ALA A 188 11.68 25.99 0.44
CA ALA A 188 12.05 27.41 0.63
C ALA A 188 11.07 28.36 -0.10
N GLY A 189 10.69 28.04 -1.34
CA GLY A 189 9.73 28.81 -2.13
C GLY A 189 8.34 28.91 -1.50
N LYS A 190 7.95 27.92 -0.68
CA LYS A 190 6.69 27.87 0.07
C LYS A 190 6.83 28.28 1.54
N GLN A 191 8.02 28.65 1.97
CA GLN A 191 8.34 28.97 3.36
C GLN A 191 8.01 27.79 4.31
N LEU A 192 8.33 26.58 3.90
CA LEU A 192 8.14 25.35 4.66
C LEU A 192 9.49 24.89 5.24
N ASP A 193 9.46 24.33 6.44
CA ASP A 193 10.65 23.81 7.13
C ASP A 193 10.99 22.37 6.70
N ALA A 194 9.96 21.56 6.43
CA ALA A 194 10.13 20.15 6.08
C ALA A 194 8.95 19.61 5.26
N ALA A 195 9.16 18.46 4.62
CA ALA A 195 8.11 17.64 4.03
C ALA A 195 8.20 16.19 4.54
N VAL A 196 7.06 15.62 4.94
CA VAL A 196 6.94 14.19 5.26
C VAL A 196 6.57 13.46 3.99
N ILE A 197 7.39 12.49 3.58
CA ILE A 197 7.18 11.66 2.39
C ILE A 197 6.93 10.23 2.85
N ALA A 198 5.69 9.75 2.63
CA ALA A 198 5.24 8.42 3.02
C ALA A 198 5.15 7.45 1.83
N ALA A 199 4.94 7.95 0.60
CA ALA A 199 4.83 7.14 -0.60
C ALA A 199 6.16 6.46 -0.92
N LEU A 200 6.18 5.12 -0.92
CA LEU A 200 7.39 4.30 -1.07
C LEU A 200 8.11 4.53 -2.39
N ASP A 201 7.38 4.70 -3.48
CA ASP A 201 7.94 4.96 -4.80
C ASP A 201 8.57 6.38 -4.90
N SER A 202 8.03 7.35 -4.16
CA SER A 202 8.61 8.69 -4.03
C SER A 202 9.91 8.67 -3.23
N ILE A 203 9.97 7.87 -2.16
CA ILE A 203 11.18 7.65 -1.38
C ILE A 203 12.26 6.96 -2.23
N ALA A 204 11.86 5.89 -2.93
CA ALA A 204 12.74 5.15 -3.82
C ALA A 204 13.32 6.04 -4.93
N TRP A 205 12.50 6.95 -5.49
CA TRP A 205 12.94 7.92 -6.48
C TRP A 205 13.86 8.99 -5.88
N LEU A 206 13.49 9.59 -4.75
CA LEU A 206 14.22 10.70 -4.12
C LEU A 206 15.63 10.28 -3.71
N LEU A 207 15.76 9.10 -3.09
CA LEU A 207 17.01 8.62 -2.53
C LEU A 207 17.80 7.70 -3.48
N ASN A 208 17.28 7.41 -4.68
CA ASN A 208 17.86 6.42 -5.60
C ASN A 208 18.09 5.06 -4.91
N ILE A 209 17.06 4.56 -4.22
CA ILE A 209 17.07 3.24 -3.57
C ILE A 209 15.97 2.35 -4.14
N ARG A 210 16.16 1.06 -4.04
CA ARG A 210 15.18 0.03 -4.38
C ARG A 210 15.14 -1.03 -3.29
N GLY A 211 14.10 -1.85 -3.28
CA GLY A 211 13.96 -2.97 -2.37
C GLY A 211 13.07 -4.04 -2.96
N SER A 212 12.78 -5.05 -2.17
CA SER A 212 11.89 -6.16 -2.51
C SER A 212 10.94 -6.49 -1.36
N ASP A 213 10.44 -5.47 -0.68
CA ASP A 213 9.55 -5.63 0.48
C ASP A 213 8.11 -5.92 0.05
N VAL A 214 7.77 -5.54 -1.16
CA VAL A 214 6.47 -5.77 -1.78
C VAL A 214 6.71 -6.49 -3.10
N ASP A 215 6.00 -7.59 -3.32
CA ASP A 215 6.11 -8.37 -4.55
C ASP A 215 5.82 -7.50 -5.78
N ARG A 216 6.60 -7.67 -6.84
CA ARG A 216 6.49 -6.92 -8.11
C ARG A 216 6.66 -5.39 -8.00
N THR A 217 7.01 -4.88 -6.82
CA THR A 217 7.17 -3.45 -6.57
C THR A 217 8.55 -3.20 -5.97
N PRO A 218 9.49 -2.55 -6.69
CA PRO A 218 10.88 -2.45 -6.27
C PRO A 218 11.08 -1.33 -5.22
N VAL A 219 10.38 -1.41 -4.11
CA VAL A 219 10.39 -0.43 -3.01
C VAL A 219 10.87 -1.05 -1.70
N VAL A 220 11.27 -0.19 -0.78
CA VAL A 220 11.63 -0.55 0.59
C VAL A 220 10.74 0.16 1.58
N LEU A 221 10.20 -0.56 2.56
CA LEU A 221 9.36 0.01 3.62
C LEU A 221 10.17 1.03 4.43
N SER A 222 9.80 2.29 4.33
CA SER A 222 10.51 3.40 4.97
C SER A 222 9.68 4.69 4.93
N PHE A 223 10.06 5.65 5.77
CA PHE A 223 9.55 7.03 5.70
C PHE A 223 10.71 8.00 5.51
N VAL A 224 10.41 9.18 4.99
CA VAL A 224 11.40 10.26 4.87
C VAL A 224 10.82 11.55 5.41
N VAL A 225 11.65 12.27 6.19
CA VAL A 225 11.46 13.70 6.45
C VAL A 225 12.56 14.44 5.68
N ALA A 226 12.15 15.21 4.66
CA ALA A 226 13.05 16.05 3.87
C ALA A 226 13.04 17.46 4.46
N HIS A 227 14.23 18.06 4.63
CA HIS A 227 14.42 19.36 5.27
C HIS A 227 14.76 20.47 4.27
N ALA A 228 14.44 21.71 4.62
CA ALA A 228 14.68 22.88 3.76
C ALA A 228 16.19 23.17 3.52
N ASP A 229 17.09 22.57 4.28
CA ASP A 229 18.55 22.66 4.08
C ASP A 229 19.11 21.59 3.09
N GLY A 230 18.25 20.78 2.49
CA GLY A 230 18.63 19.70 1.57
C GLY A 230 19.06 18.41 2.26
N THR A 231 19.03 18.34 3.59
CA THR A 231 19.20 17.08 4.32
C THR A 231 17.90 16.26 4.36
N ALA A 232 18.00 15.00 4.74
CA ALA A 232 16.84 14.14 4.92
C ALA A 232 17.08 13.12 6.04
N ASP A 233 16.00 12.74 6.73
CA ASP A 233 15.99 11.63 7.65
C ASP A 233 15.26 10.45 6.98
N LEU A 234 15.96 9.33 6.84
CA LEU A 234 15.41 8.08 6.33
C LEU A 234 15.11 7.14 7.50
N PHE A 235 13.84 6.87 7.73
CA PHE A 235 13.36 5.94 8.77
C PHE A 235 13.15 4.57 8.15
N ILE A 236 14.02 3.64 8.47
CA ILE A 236 14.10 2.31 7.87
C ILE A 236 14.51 1.28 8.91
N ASP A 237 14.07 0.02 8.74
CA ASP A 237 14.57 -1.07 9.59
C ASP A 237 16.11 -1.20 9.42
N PRO A 238 16.89 -1.15 10.51
CA PRO A 238 18.35 -1.27 10.45
C PRO A 238 18.85 -2.54 9.75
N VAL A 239 18.10 -3.63 9.78
CA VAL A 239 18.46 -4.89 9.11
C VAL A 239 18.61 -4.73 7.59
N LYS A 240 17.94 -3.74 6.99
CA LYS A 240 17.97 -3.47 5.55
C LYS A 240 19.14 -2.59 5.11
N VAL A 241 19.86 -2.01 6.08
CA VAL A 241 20.88 -1.00 5.81
C VAL A 241 22.23 -1.66 5.55
N THR A 242 22.67 -1.64 4.30
CA THR A 242 23.99 -2.15 3.91
C THR A 242 25.09 -1.07 4.01
N PRO A 243 26.37 -1.45 4.17
CA PRO A 243 27.48 -0.48 4.11
C PRO A 243 27.56 0.28 2.77
N GLU A 244 27.12 -0.35 1.67
CA GLU A 244 27.04 0.31 0.37
C GLU A 244 25.98 1.41 0.38
N LEU A 245 24.79 1.12 0.90
CA LEU A 245 23.73 2.09 1.04
C LEU A 245 24.16 3.29 1.87
N GLN A 246 24.78 3.06 3.04
CA GLN A 246 25.28 4.13 3.90
C GLN A 246 26.26 5.05 3.18
N ARG A 247 27.23 4.48 2.47
CA ARG A 247 28.20 5.27 1.70
C ARG A 247 27.54 6.07 0.59
N ARG A 248 26.52 5.49 -0.07
CA ARG A 248 25.82 6.13 -1.18
C ARG A 248 24.95 7.30 -0.73
N LEU A 249 24.25 7.15 0.38
CA LEU A 249 23.41 8.20 0.96
C LEU A 249 24.24 9.34 1.54
N GLY A 250 25.43 9.04 2.04
CA GLY A 250 26.38 10.03 2.59
C GLY A 250 25.84 10.67 3.88
N ASN A 251 26.49 11.77 4.31
CA ASN A 251 26.18 12.44 5.58
C ASN A 251 24.92 13.32 5.51
N ALA A 252 24.44 13.65 4.34
CA ALA A 252 23.26 14.49 4.16
C ALA A 252 21.93 13.71 4.31
N VAL A 253 21.99 12.38 4.40
CA VAL A 253 20.84 11.54 4.72
C VAL A 253 21.12 10.79 6.02
N ARG A 254 20.46 11.20 7.08
CA ARG A 254 20.54 10.52 8.39
C ARG A 254 19.67 9.27 8.36
N ILE A 255 20.27 8.11 8.60
CA ILE A 255 19.54 6.84 8.71
C ILE A 255 19.11 6.67 10.18
N VAL A 256 17.82 6.47 10.38
CA VAL A 256 17.18 6.35 11.69
C VAL A 256 16.39 5.04 11.71
N PRO A 257 16.38 4.27 12.81
CA PRO A 257 15.47 3.14 12.96
C PRO A 257 14.01 3.54 12.74
N ARG A 258 13.22 2.66 12.11
CA ARG A 258 11.80 2.93 11.79
C ARG A 258 11.00 3.41 13.01
N GLU A 259 11.29 2.87 14.17
CA GLU A 259 10.63 3.17 15.44
C GLU A 259 10.87 4.63 15.91
N GLY A 260 11.87 5.28 15.35
CA GLY A 260 12.15 6.69 15.63
C GLY A 260 11.27 7.69 14.87
N PHE A 261 10.40 7.21 13.98
CA PHE A 261 9.62 8.10 13.09
C PHE A 261 8.62 8.98 13.85
N GLU A 262 7.84 8.39 14.77
CA GLU A 262 6.88 9.14 15.56
C GLU A 262 7.55 10.21 16.46
N ALA A 263 8.71 9.87 17.03
CA ALA A 263 9.50 10.85 17.78
C ALA A 263 10.04 11.98 16.90
N ALA A 264 10.39 11.68 15.65
CA ALA A 264 10.82 12.69 14.69
C ALA A 264 9.66 13.61 14.27
N LEU A 265 8.45 13.09 14.10
CA LEU A 265 7.25 13.92 13.87
C LEU A 265 7.01 14.86 15.06
N ALA A 266 7.15 14.37 16.29
CA ALA A 266 7.03 15.19 17.50
C ALA A 266 8.11 16.30 17.58
N ALA A 267 9.31 16.05 17.06
CA ALA A 267 10.40 17.03 17.02
C ALA A 267 10.16 18.18 16.01
N LEU A 268 9.14 18.08 15.17
CA LEU A 268 8.73 19.16 14.24
C LEU A 268 7.79 20.20 14.88
N ALA A 269 7.68 20.22 16.21
CA ALA A 269 6.90 21.21 16.96
C ALA A 269 7.23 22.64 16.51
N GLY A 270 6.20 23.43 16.23
CA GLY A 270 6.32 24.83 15.78
C GLY A 270 6.87 25.01 14.37
N LYS A 271 7.09 23.92 13.62
CA LYS A 271 7.54 23.92 12.22
C LYS A 271 6.37 23.91 11.25
N ARG A 272 6.57 24.49 10.07
CA ARG A 272 5.64 24.40 8.94
C ARG A 272 6.00 23.20 8.09
N VAL A 273 5.14 22.18 8.09
CA VAL A 273 5.44 20.86 7.53
C VAL A 273 4.47 20.51 6.41
N ALA A 274 5.00 20.27 5.21
CA ALA A 274 4.20 19.76 4.09
C ALA A 274 3.89 18.28 4.29
N VAL A 275 2.61 17.92 4.11
CA VAL A 275 2.15 16.52 4.08
C VAL A 275 1.16 16.36 2.93
N ASP A 276 1.36 15.34 2.12
CA ASP A 276 0.46 15.03 1.01
C ASP A 276 -0.73 14.19 1.52
N PRO A 277 -1.96 14.73 1.50
CA PRO A 277 -3.14 14.03 2.02
C PRO A 277 -3.54 12.80 1.19
N GLU A 278 -3.05 12.67 -0.05
CA GLU A 278 -3.35 11.52 -0.92
C GLU A 278 -2.44 10.30 -0.63
N SER A 279 -1.28 10.52 -0.01
CA SER A 279 -0.29 9.48 0.23
C SER A 279 0.10 9.27 1.68
N ALA A 280 -0.37 10.13 2.59
CA ALA A 280 -0.07 10.03 4.01
C ALA A 280 -1.29 9.55 4.81
N VAL A 281 -1.03 8.69 5.79
CA VAL A 281 -2.05 8.16 6.70
C VAL A 281 -2.42 9.16 7.80
N GLN A 282 -3.62 9.02 8.37
CA GLN A 282 -4.15 9.90 9.43
C GLN A 282 -3.21 10.01 10.63
N ALA A 283 -2.50 8.94 10.98
CA ALA A 283 -1.56 8.93 12.11
C ALA A 283 -0.49 10.03 12.00
N ILE A 284 0.02 10.28 10.78
CA ILE A 284 1.02 11.33 10.54
C ILE A 284 0.43 12.72 10.83
N PHE A 285 -0.77 13.00 10.34
CA PHE A 285 -1.46 14.26 10.58
C PHE A 285 -1.75 14.47 12.07
N SER A 286 -2.21 13.42 12.74
CA SER A 286 -2.53 13.45 14.17
C SER A 286 -1.27 13.69 15.02
N ALA A 287 -0.15 13.02 14.70
CA ALA A 287 1.12 13.18 15.41
C ALA A 287 1.68 14.60 15.27
N LEU A 288 1.68 15.17 14.05
CA LEU A 288 2.14 16.54 13.79
C LEU A 288 1.26 17.57 14.50
N ALA A 289 -0.07 17.39 14.43
CA ALA A 289 -1.00 18.29 15.11
C ALA A 289 -0.83 18.24 16.64
N ALA A 290 -0.69 17.05 17.22
CA ALA A 290 -0.44 16.87 18.64
C ALA A 290 0.91 17.49 19.10
N ALA A 291 1.92 17.50 18.23
CA ALA A 291 3.19 18.16 18.46
C ALA A 291 3.11 19.70 18.36
N GLY A 292 2.03 20.26 17.82
CA GLY A 292 1.90 21.69 17.56
C GLY A 292 2.66 22.15 16.32
N ALA A 293 2.88 21.29 15.33
CA ALA A 293 3.36 21.65 14.01
C ALA A 293 2.24 22.29 13.19
N GLU A 294 2.57 23.27 12.33
CA GLU A 294 1.66 23.78 11.30
C GLU A 294 1.69 22.84 10.10
N VAL A 295 0.67 22.01 9.95
CA VAL A 295 0.56 21.10 8.82
C VAL A 295 0.01 21.84 7.61
N VAL A 296 0.79 21.85 6.53
CA VAL A 296 0.41 22.41 5.23
C VAL A 296 0.12 21.25 4.28
N GLU A 297 -1.15 21.11 3.90
CA GLU A 297 -1.56 20.07 2.96
C GLU A 297 -1.15 20.46 1.54
N GLU A 298 -0.17 19.78 1.03
CA GLU A 298 0.40 19.99 -0.30
C GLU A 298 0.72 18.67 -0.97
N ARG A 299 0.49 18.60 -2.27
CA ARG A 299 0.95 17.46 -3.07
C ARG A 299 2.46 17.29 -2.92
N ALA A 300 2.93 16.09 -2.65
CA ALA A 300 4.34 15.84 -2.41
C ALA A 300 5.22 16.35 -3.57
N PRO A 301 6.32 17.08 -3.25
CA PRO A 301 7.19 17.67 -4.27
C PRO A 301 7.86 16.68 -5.20
N THR A 302 7.83 15.40 -4.84
CA THR A 302 8.38 14.28 -5.61
C THR A 302 7.45 13.77 -6.71
N VAL A 303 6.13 14.01 -6.62
CA VAL A 303 5.14 13.36 -7.50
C VAL A 303 5.34 13.76 -8.96
N LEU A 304 5.36 15.05 -9.26
CA LEU A 304 5.49 15.53 -10.63
C LEU A 304 6.90 15.27 -11.22
N PRO A 305 8.00 15.59 -10.53
CA PRO A 305 9.35 15.30 -11.06
C PRO A 305 9.58 13.80 -11.31
N LYS A 306 9.08 12.91 -10.43
CA LYS A 306 9.14 11.47 -10.64
C LYS A 306 8.33 11.03 -11.88
N ALA A 307 7.18 11.64 -12.13
CA ALA A 307 6.35 11.34 -13.29
C ALA A 307 6.98 11.81 -14.61
N CYS A 308 7.69 12.94 -14.61
CA CYS A 308 8.37 13.50 -15.77
C CYS A 308 9.74 12.84 -15.96
N LYS A 309 9.80 11.80 -16.79
CA LYS A 309 11.04 11.02 -16.98
C LYS A 309 12.12 11.82 -17.70
N ASN A 310 13.34 11.79 -17.13
CA ASN A 310 14.53 12.39 -17.76
C ASN A 310 15.01 11.59 -18.97
N PRO A 311 15.95 12.11 -19.78
CA PRO A 311 16.42 11.40 -20.99
C PRO A 311 17.02 10.02 -20.74
N VAL A 312 17.68 9.80 -19.61
CA VAL A 312 18.28 8.50 -19.24
C VAL A 312 17.16 7.49 -18.92
N GLU A 313 16.18 7.88 -18.11
CA GLU A 313 15.01 7.06 -17.81
C GLU A 313 14.22 6.72 -19.08
N GLN A 314 14.02 7.70 -19.98
CA GLN A 314 13.33 7.47 -21.26
C GLN A 314 14.11 6.48 -22.16
N ALA A 315 15.44 6.61 -22.24
CA ALA A 315 16.26 5.67 -22.98
C ALA A 315 16.18 4.25 -22.40
N GLY A 316 16.20 4.13 -21.06
CA GLY A 316 16.00 2.87 -20.34
C GLY A 316 14.66 2.23 -20.63
N HIS A 317 13.57 3.02 -20.62
CA HIS A 317 12.25 2.54 -20.99
C HIS A 317 12.19 2.02 -22.42
N ARG A 318 12.72 2.76 -23.40
CA ARG A 318 12.74 2.31 -24.81
C ARG A 318 13.53 1.00 -24.99
N ALA A 319 14.68 0.88 -24.30
CA ALA A 319 15.49 -0.33 -24.36
C ALA A 319 14.78 -1.54 -23.71
N ALA A 320 14.11 -1.33 -22.58
CA ALA A 320 13.33 -2.37 -21.90
C ALA A 320 12.14 -2.83 -22.78
N GLN A 321 11.40 -1.90 -23.37
CA GLN A 321 10.28 -2.22 -24.28
C GLN A 321 10.74 -2.99 -25.52
N ALA A 322 11.90 -2.67 -26.08
CA ALA A 322 12.43 -3.42 -27.25
C ALA A 322 12.77 -4.86 -26.88
N ARG A 323 13.38 -5.08 -25.70
CA ARG A 323 13.71 -6.42 -25.20
C ARG A 323 12.46 -7.23 -24.87
N ASP A 324 11.53 -6.62 -24.14
CA ASP A 324 10.28 -7.28 -23.74
C ASP A 324 9.39 -7.60 -24.95
N GLY A 325 9.25 -6.66 -25.90
CA GLY A 325 8.52 -6.89 -27.13
C GLY A 325 9.10 -8.05 -27.97
N ALA A 326 10.41 -8.23 -27.99
CA ALA A 326 11.01 -9.41 -28.64
C ALA A 326 10.66 -10.71 -27.91
N ALA A 327 10.61 -10.72 -26.57
CA ALA A 327 10.17 -11.89 -25.80
C ALA A 327 8.70 -12.20 -26.04
N GLU A 328 7.85 -11.17 -26.08
CA GLU A 328 6.41 -11.30 -26.36
C GLU A 328 6.14 -11.84 -27.78
N VAL A 329 6.82 -11.35 -28.80
CA VAL A 329 6.70 -11.87 -30.19
C VAL A 329 7.09 -13.35 -30.25
N ARG A 330 8.17 -13.74 -29.60
CA ARG A 330 8.58 -15.16 -29.51
C ARG A 330 7.53 -16.01 -28.79
N PHE A 331 6.95 -15.48 -27.73
CA PHE A 331 5.86 -16.14 -27.00
C PHE A 331 4.62 -16.31 -27.86
N LEU A 332 4.18 -15.27 -28.57
CA LEU A 332 3.01 -15.34 -29.47
C LEU A 332 3.22 -16.35 -30.61
N HIS A 333 4.43 -16.39 -31.18
CA HIS A 333 4.80 -17.39 -32.17
C HIS A 333 4.71 -18.82 -31.61
N TRP A 334 5.31 -19.06 -30.43
CA TRP A 334 5.24 -20.34 -29.76
C TRP A 334 3.78 -20.73 -29.44
N LEU A 335 3.01 -19.80 -28.87
CA LEU A 335 1.62 -20.06 -28.46
C LEU A 335 0.75 -20.43 -29.67
N SER A 336 0.90 -19.76 -30.79
CA SER A 336 0.14 -20.04 -32.01
C SER A 336 0.38 -21.45 -32.58
N GLY A 337 1.57 -21.99 -32.36
CA GLY A 337 1.92 -23.35 -32.76
C GLY A 337 1.55 -24.43 -31.72
N ALA A 338 1.64 -24.10 -30.43
CA ALA A 338 1.46 -25.09 -29.35
C ALA A 338 -0.01 -25.19 -28.87
N ALA A 339 -0.76 -24.07 -28.83
CA ALA A 339 -2.11 -24.08 -28.29
C ALA A 339 -3.11 -24.98 -29.05
N PRO A 340 -3.07 -25.10 -30.39
CA PRO A 340 -3.97 -26.02 -31.10
C PRO A 340 -3.84 -27.50 -30.69
N GLY A 341 -2.69 -27.87 -30.11
CA GLY A 341 -2.47 -29.23 -29.60
C GLY A 341 -3.19 -29.55 -28.28
N GLY A 342 -3.79 -28.53 -27.62
CA GLY A 342 -4.57 -28.69 -26.39
C GLY A 342 -3.73 -28.99 -25.13
N ALA A 343 -2.39 -28.90 -25.21
CA ALA A 343 -1.49 -29.18 -24.08
C ALA A 343 -1.05 -27.92 -23.31
N VAL A 344 -1.45 -26.75 -23.77
CA VAL A 344 -1.12 -25.47 -23.14
C VAL A 344 -2.24 -25.07 -22.19
N ASP A 345 -1.91 -24.85 -20.93
CA ASP A 345 -2.78 -24.28 -19.91
C ASP A 345 -2.33 -22.86 -19.53
N GLU A 346 -3.07 -22.23 -18.61
CA GLU A 346 -2.85 -20.86 -18.17
C GLU A 346 -1.49 -20.69 -17.48
N LEU A 347 -1.08 -21.67 -16.67
CA LEU A 347 0.19 -21.65 -15.94
C LEU A 347 1.38 -21.85 -16.87
N SER A 348 1.32 -22.85 -17.74
CA SER A 348 2.39 -23.13 -18.71
C SER A 348 2.58 -22.00 -19.73
N ALA A 349 1.50 -21.29 -20.11
CA ALA A 349 1.58 -20.12 -20.94
C ALA A 349 2.31 -18.96 -20.22
N ALA A 350 1.93 -18.66 -18.98
CA ALA A 350 2.57 -17.64 -18.15
C ALA A 350 4.06 -17.94 -17.92
N GLU A 351 4.39 -19.20 -17.57
CA GLU A 351 5.77 -19.65 -17.37
C GLU A 351 6.61 -19.54 -18.64
N LYS A 352 6.04 -19.87 -19.81
CA LYS A 352 6.74 -19.77 -21.09
C LYS A 352 7.10 -18.34 -21.44
N LEU A 353 6.19 -17.39 -21.24
CA LEU A 353 6.50 -15.96 -21.43
C LEU A 353 7.61 -15.51 -20.47
N HIS A 354 7.51 -15.89 -19.20
CA HIS A 354 8.53 -15.59 -18.21
C HIS A 354 9.90 -16.19 -18.59
N ALA A 355 9.94 -17.41 -19.15
CA ALA A 355 11.18 -18.03 -19.63
C ALA A 355 11.81 -17.21 -20.76
N PHE A 356 11.03 -16.75 -21.76
CA PHE A 356 11.56 -15.90 -22.83
C PHE A 356 12.10 -14.56 -22.32
N ARG A 357 11.45 -13.97 -21.31
CA ARG A 357 11.95 -12.76 -20.64
C ARG A 357 13.27 -12.99 -19.92
N ARG A 358 13.43 -14.13 -19.22
CA ARG A 358 14.70 -14.49 -18.55
C ARG A 358 15.86 -14.70 -19.53
N GLU A 359 15.60 -15.23 -20.71
CA GLU A 359 16.62 -15.44 -21.75
C GLU A 359 17.30 -14.13 -22.19
N THR A 360 16.68 -12.97 -21.95
CA THR A 360 17.29 -11.68 -22.23
C THR A 360 18.50 -11.37 -21.34
N GLY A 361 18.62 -12.03 -20.18
CA GLY A 361 19.65 -11.79 -19.16
C GLY A 361 19.48 -10.49 -18.35
N GLU A 362 18.48 -9.66 -18.69
CA GLU A 362 18.28 -8.33 -18.11
C GLU A 362 17.04 -8.25 -17.20
N LEU A 363 16.24 -9.33 -17.13
CA LEU A 363 15.06 -9.37 -16.29
C LEU A 363 15.44 -9.29 -14.81
N ARG A 364 14.90 -8.33 -14.09
CA ARG A 364 15.03 -8.21 -12.63
C ARG A 364 13.85 -8.82 -11.89
N ASP A 365 12.64 -8.46 -12.32
CA ASP A 365 11.38 -9.00 -11.83
C ASP A 365 10.29 -8.75 -12.88
N LEU A 366 9.12 -9.35 -12.69
CA LEU A 366 7.91 -9.01 -13.44
C LEU A 366 7.33 -7.70 -12.91
N SER A 367 6.65 -6.93 -13.76
CA SER A 367 5.99 -5.69 -13.35
C SER A 367 4.71 -5.94 -12.54
N PHE A 368 4.06 -7.10 -12.77
CA PHE A 368 2.89 -7.62 -12.05
C PHE A 368 2.74 -9.12 -12.36
N ASP A 369 1.91 -9.80 -11.59
CA ASP A 369 1.62 -11.21 -11.84
C ASP A 369 0.93 -11.39 -13.19
N THR A 370 1.35 -12.38 -13.97
CA THR A 370 0.80 -12.60 -15.30
C THR A 370 -0.68 -12.97 -15.20
N ILE A 371 -1.52 -12.23 -15.92
CA ILE A 371 -2.94 -12.56 -16.09
C ILE A 371 -3.04 -13.47 -17.31
N SER A 372 -3.34 -14.73 -17.07
CA SER A 372 -3.50 -15.77 -18.10
C SER A 372 -4.81 -16.50 -17.83
N GLY A 373 -5.89 -16.11 -18.52
CA GLY A 373 -7.22 -16.66 -18.33
C GLY A 373 -7.74 -17.30 -19.61
N SER A 374 -8.26 -18.52 -19.53
CA SER A 374 -8.85 -19.29 -20.61
C SER A 374 -10.26 -19.73 -20.26
N GLY A 375 -11.15 -19.80 -21.25
CA GLY A 375 -12.54 -20.19 -21.02
C GLY A 375 -13.24 -19.26 -20.01
N PRO A 376 -13.89 -19.83 -18.96
CA PRO A 376 -14.59 -19.05 -17.93
C PRO A 376 -13.68 -18.08 -17.16
N ASN A 377 -12.39 -18.44 -16.97
CA ASN A 377 -11.42 -17.62 -16.26
C ASN A 377 -11.11 -16.29 -17.00
N GLY A 378 -11.31 -16.25 -18.31
CA GLY A 378 -11.18 -15.03 -19.13
C GLY A 378 -12.22 -13.95 -18.79
N ALA A 379 -13.27 -14.25 -18.02
CA ALA A 379 -14.24 -13.28 -17.53
C ALA A 379 -13.78 -12.56 -16.26
N VAL A 380 -12.73 -13.06 -15.57
CA VAL A 380 -12.20 -12.47 -14.34
C VAL A 380 -11.10 -11.47 -14.68
N VAL A 381 -11.36 -10.18 -14.46
CA VAL A 381 -10.49 -9.06 -14.92
C VAL A 381 -9.07 -9.15 -14.39
N HIS A 382 -8.91 -9.53 -13.13
CA HIS A 382 -7.61 -9.71 -12.45
C HIS A 382 -7.40 -11.16 -12.01
N TYR A 383 -7.67 -12.09 -12.97
CA TYR A 383 -7.53 -13.51 -12.70
C TYR A 383 -6.11 -13.88 -12.30
N ARG A 384 -5.99 -14.72 -11.27
CA ARG A 384 -4.75 -15.40 -10.87
C ARG A 384 -5.00 -16.91 -10.90
N ALA A 385 -4.16 -17.64 -11.65
CA ALA A 385 -4.19 -19.09 -11.72
C ALA A 385 -3.63 -19.75 -10.46
#